data_692add019e1d5146f1c8fd87cbbd3c0e
#
_entry.id   692add019e1d5146f1c8fd87cbbd3c0e
#
_cell.length_a   1.000
_cell.length_b   1.000
_cell.length_c   1.000
_cell.angle_alpha   90.00
_cell.angle_beta   90.00
_cell.angle_gamma   90.00
#
_symmetry.space_group_name_H-M   'P 1'
#
loop_
_entity.id
_entity.type
_entity.pdbx_description
1 polymer ?
#
loop_
_entity_poly.entity_id
_entity_poly.type
_entity_poly.pdbx_seq_one_letter_code
_entity_poly.pdbx_strand_id
1 'polypeptide(L)'
;AKKYLMGQIEFYDNQERISYFRNIFKKFIHPNNKTLDYIRNKEKQLFKDKGRVLGILCRGTDYVVAKPKNHPVQPEISEIIKDARIVMKEKRCDYVFVATEDQDILAALKTEFGNKLLYLNQRRYSSKDMCSDQLLAQVKEKDSKRDPIKDALDYYAAIYLLTRCCCFIGGRTGGTK
;
A
#
# COMPACT_ATOMS: atom_id res chain seq x y z
N ALA A 1 4.61 26.73 1.61
CA ALA A 1 3.85 25.55 1.16
C ALA A 1 3.97 25.33 -0.36
N LYS A 2 3.87 26.37 -1.21
CA LYS A 2 3.99 26.23 -2.69
C LYS A 2 5.34 25.68 -3.17
N LYS A 3 6.41 25.85 -2.41
CA LYS A 3 7.78 25.42 -2.77
C LYS A 3 7.93 23.88 -2.83
N TYR A 4 7.02 23.14 -2.20
CA TYR A 4 7.10 21.68 -2.05
C TYR A 4 5.91 20.94 -2.65
N LEU A 5 5.24 21.55 -3.64
CA LEU A 5 4.13 20.89 -4.34
C LEU A 5 4.61 19.60 -5.02
N MET A 6 3.83 18.55 -4.82
CA MET A 6 4.06 17.21 -5.38
C MET A 6 4.26 17.26 -6.90
N GLY A 7 5.17 16.46 -7.42
CA GLY A 7 5.36 16.29 -8.85
C GLY A 7 6.80 16.22 -9.33
N GLN A 8 7.77 16.49 -8.46
CA GLN A 8 9.19 16.38 -8.83
C GLN A 8 9.77 15.07 -8.28
N ILE A 9 10.40 14.29 -9.14
CA ILE A 9 11.08 13.02 -8.77
C ILE A 9 12.08 13.28 -7.64
N GLU A 10 12.78 14.41 -7.67
CA GLU A 10 13.69 14.90 -6.62
C GLU A 10 13.09 15.02 -5.22
N PHE A 11 11.73 15.02 -5.11
CA PHE A 11 11.07 15.07 -3.82
C PHE A 11 11.35 13.83 -2.97
N TYR A 12 11.40 12.65 -3.58
CA TYR A 12 11.56 11.38 -2.86
C TYR A 12 13.00 11.10 -2.42
N ASP A 13 13.98 11.75 -3.05
CA ASP A 13 15.40 11.60 -2.74
C ASP A 13 15.93 12.72 -1.82
N ASN A 14 15.13 13.76 -1.58
CA ASN A 14 15.54 14.90 -0.79
C ASN A 14 15.19 14.67 0.71
N GLN A 15 16.20 14.31 1.50
CA GLN A 15 16.05 14.01 2.94
C GLN A 15 15.57 15.22 3.75
N GLU A 16 15.91 16.42 3.40
CA GLU A 16 15.44 17.65 4.06
C GLU A 16 13.94 17.81 3.88
N ARG A 17 13.43 17.64 2.65
CA ARG A 17 11.99 17.67 2.36
C ARG A 17 11.22 16.57 3.06
N ILE A 18 11.75 15.34 3.03
CA ILE A 18 11.14 14.20 3.75
C ILE A 18 11.05 14.52 5.25
N SER A 19 12.12 15.03 5.84
CA SER A 19 12.15 15.40 7.26
C SER A 19 11.18 16.53 7.58
N TYR A 20 11.07 17.54 6.73
CA TYR A 20 10.11 18.63 6.87
C TYR A 20 8.66 18.11 6.92
N PHE A 21 8.24 17.32 5.94
CA PHE A 21 6.88 16.78 5.92
C PHE A 21 6.64 15.77 7.03
N ARG A 22 7.63 14.97 7.41
CA ARG A 22 7.53 14.07 8.56
C ARG A 22 7.28 14.84 9.87
N ASN A 23 7.93 15.98 10.06
CA ASN A 23 7.72 16.82 11.22
C ASN A 23 6.34 17.47 11.24
N ILE A 24 5.84 17.93 10.09
CA ILE A 24 4.47 18.42 9.95
C ILE A 24 3.48 17.30 10.30
N PHE A 25 3.66 16.11 9.70
CA PHE A 25 2.77 14.98 9.98
C PHE A 25 2.74 14.65 11.48
N LYS A 26 3.89 14.52 12.11
CA LYS A 26 4.00 14.25 13.55
C LYS A 26 3.36 15.33 14.42
N LYS A 27 3.40 16.58 13.98
CA LYS A 27 2.83 17.71 14.71
C LYS A 27 1.30 17.75 14.67
N PHE A 28 0.68 17.34 13.55
CA PHE A 28 -0.74 17.53 13.32
C PHE A 28 -1.57 16.25 13.27
N ILE A 29 -0.93 15.10 13.06
CA ILE A 29 -1.64 13.82 12.95
C ILE A 29 -1.34 12.96 14.18
N HIS A 30 -2.32 12.88 15.05
CA HIS A 30 -2.24 12.09 16.30
C HIS A 30 -3.36 11.04 16.32
N PRO A 31 -3.06 9.79 15.99
CA PRO A 31 -4.03 8.72 16.13
C PRO A 31 -4.46 8.57 17.59
N ASN A 32 -5.74 8.34 17.83
CA ASN A 32 -6.23 8.05 19.16
C ASN A 32 -5.74 6.67 19.66
N ASN A 33 -5.87 6.41 20.96
CA ASN A 33 -5.37 5.18 21.59
C ASN A 33 -5.96 3.92 20.96
N LYS A 34 -7.26 3.90 20.63
CA LYS A 34 -7.91 2.73 19.98
C LYS A 34 -7.25 2.41 18.64
N THR A 35 -6.97 3.44 17.84
CA THR A 35 -6.27 3.27 16.56
C THR A 35 -4.85 2.78 16.75
N LEU A 36 -4.12 3.35 17.72
CA LEU A 36 -2.75 2.91 18.04
C LEU A 36 -2.71 1.46 18.51
N ASP A 37 -3.62 1.04 19.36
CA ASP A 37 -3.70 -0.33 19.87
C ASP A 37 -4.06 -1.30 18.74
N TYR A 38 -4.98 -0.90 17.86
CA TYR A 38 -5.29 -1.69 16.67
C TYR A 38 -4.04 -1.94 15.81
N ILE A 39 -3.30 -0.88 15.51
CA ILE A 39 -2.08 -0.96 14.69
C ILE A 39 -1.01 -1.81 15.36
N ARG A 40 -0.75 -1.59 16.65
CA ARG A 40 0.24 -2.36 17.43
C ARG A 40 -0.10 -3.86 17.46
N ASN A 41 -1.39 -4.19 17.59
CA ASN A 41 -1.85 -5.57 17.54
C ASN A 41 -1.60 -6.20 16.16
N LYS A 42 -1.87 -5.45 15.06
CA LYS A 42 -1.58 -5.91 13.70
C LYS A 42 -0.08 -6.06 13.44
N GLU A 43 0.73 -5.11 13.90
CA GLU A 43 2.19 -5.20 13.83
C GLU A 43 2.69 -6.46 14.56
N LYS A 44 2.25 -6.68 15.79
CA LYS A 44 2.62 -7.87 16.57
C LYS A 44 2.19 -9.17 15.90
N GLN A 45 0.99 -9.23 15.33
CA GLN A 45 0.48 -10.42 14.63
C GLN A 45 1.29 -10.76 13.38
N LEU A 46 1.69 -9.75 12.61
CA LEU A 46 2.27 -9.95 11.29
C LEU A 46 3.80 -9.90 11.28
N PHE A 47 4.42 -9.06 12.12
CA PHE A 47 5.85 -8.75 12.05
C PHE A 47 6.65 -9.30 13.23
N LYS A 48 5.96 -9.84 14.29
CA LYS A 48 6.68 -10.44 15.39
C LYS A 48 7.54 -11.62 14.91
N ASP A 49 8.79 -11.64 15.31
CA ASP A 49 9.76 -12.69 15.00
C ASP A 49 10.03 -12.85 13.48
N LYS A 50 9.69 -11.83 12.68
CA LYS A 50 10.03 -11.73 11.27
C LYS A 50 11.34 -10.98 11.11
N GLY A 51 12.18 -11.48 10.21
CA GLY A 51 13.43 -10.81 9.85
C GLY A 51 13.18 -9.55 9.01
N ARG A 52 13.93 -9.37 7.95
CA ARG A 52 13.82 -8.20 7.08
C ARG A 52 12.60 -8.33 6.15
N VAL A 53 11.75 -7.34 6.17
CA VAL A 53 10.50 -7.33 5.40
C VAL A 53 10.59 -6.29 4.27
N LEU A 54 10.33 -6.72 3.03
CA LEU A 54 10.10 -5.83 1.89
C LEU A 54 8.63 -5.38 1.89
N GLY A 55 8.37 -4.09 1.85
CA GLY A 55 7.03 -3.54 1.66
C GLY A 55 6.67 -3.39 0.18
N ILE A 56 5.47 -3.78 -0.20
CA ILE A 56 4.92 -3.57 -1.55
C ILE A 56 3.59 -2.84 -1.44
N LEU A 57 3.45 -1.71 -2.14
CA LEU A 57 2.18 -1.02 -2.33
C LEU A 57 1.73 -1.17 -3.78
N CYS A 58 0.66 -1.92 -4.00
CA CYS A 58 0.06 -2.13 -5.31
C CYS A 58 -1.35 -1.57 -5.34
N ARG A 59 -1.63 -0.73 -6.33
CA ARG A 59 -2.99 -0.34 -6.69
C ARG A 59 -3.48 -1.24 -7.82
N GLY A 60 -4.70 -1.72 -7.68
CA GLY A 60 -5.39 -2.51 -8.68
C GLY A 60 -6.76 -1.90 -9.00
N THR A 61 -7.77 -2.74 -9.13
CA THR A 61 -9.18 -2.40 -9.27
C THR A 61 -9.44 -1.30 -10.32
N ASP A 62 -10.02 -0.16 -9.92
CA ASP A 62 -10.38 0.96 -10.78
C ASP A 62 -9.19 1.56 -11.55
N TYR A 63 -8.01 1.59 -10.95
CA TYR A 63 -6.80 2.11 -11.63
C TYR A 63 -6.35 1.25 -12.81
N VAL A 64 -6.59 -0.06 -12.74
CA VAL A 64 -6.24 -1.01 -13.81
C VAL A 64 -7.34 -1.02 -14.88
N VAL A 65 -8.62 -0.99 -14.47
CA VAL A 65 -9.78 -1.10 -15.37
C VAL A 65 -10.08 0.22 -16.07
N ALA A 66 -10.24 1.31 -15.31
CA ALA A 66 -10.64 2.60 -15.85
C ALA A 66 -9.48 3.38 -16.50
N LYS A 67 -8.22 3.11 -16.12
CA LYS A 67 -7.03 3.81 -16.60
C LYS A 67 -7.26 5.32 -16.67
N PRO A 68 -7.61 5.98 -15.55
CA PRO A 68 -8.10 7.34 -15.57
C PRO A 68 -7.09 8.29 -16.20
N LYS A 69 -7.57 9.20 -17.04
CA LYS A 69 -6.74 10.18 -17.76
C LYS A 69 -5.89 10.98 -16.75
N ASN A 70 -4.62 11.20 -17.08
CA ASN A 70 -3.64 11.90 -16.24
C ASN A 70 -3.24 11.17 -14.94
N HIS A 71 -3.62 9.91 -14.77
CA HIS A 71 -3.11 9.07 -13.71
C HIS A 71 -2.00 8.14 -14.23
N PRO A 72 -1.02 7.75 -13.39
CA PRO A 72 0.00 6.81 -13.78
C PRO A 72 -0.60 5.46 -14.13
N VAL A 73 -0.11 4.87 -15.21
CA VAL A 73 -0.41 3.46 -15.53
C VAL A 73 0.24 2.59 -14.45
N GLN A 74 -0.54 1.69 -13.88
CA GLN A 74 -0.01 0.76 -12.88
C GLN A 74 0.82 -0.33 -13.60
N PRO A 75 1.96 -0.75 -13.01
CA PRO A 75 2.75 -1.84 -13.57
C PRO A 75 1.98 -3.15 -13.52
N GLU A 76 2.26 -4.03 -14.45
CA GLU A 76 1.73 -5.40 -14.44
C GLU A 76 2.25 -6.16 -13.22
N ILE A 77 1.43 -7.05 -12.67
CA ILE A 77 1.80 -7.81 -11.46
C ILE A 77 3.08 -8.66 -11.67
N SER A 78 3.34 -9.13 -12.88
CA SER A 78 4.55 -9.85 -13.24
C SER A 78 5.82 -9.00 -13.09
N GLU A 79 5.74 -7.71 -13.42
CA GLU A 79 6.84 -6.76 -13.24
C GLU A 79 7.10 -6.51 -11.76
N ILE A 80 6.03 -6.30 -10.97
CA ILE A 80 6.13 -6.14 -9.51
C ILE A 80 6.78 -7.37 -8.86
N ILE A 81 6.40 -8.58 -9.26
CA ILE A 81 6.98 -9.83 -8.77
C ILE A 81 8.47 -9.91 -9.12
N LYS A 82 8.82 -9.60 -10.36
CA LYS A 82 10.22 -9.58 -10.83
C LYS A 82 11.06 -8.62 -10.00
N ASP A 83 10.60 -7.39 -9.81
CA ASP A 83 11.30 -6.38 -9.03
C ASP A 83 11.40 -6.77 -7.56
N ALA A 84 10.33 -7.36 -6.99
CA ALA A 84 10.33 -7.84 -5.63
C ALA A 84 11.39 -8.92 -5.39
N ARG A 85 11.55 -9.88 -6.31
CA ARG A 85 12.59 -10.92 -6.24
C ARG A 85 13.99 -10.31 -6.25
N ILE A 86 14.24 -9.31 -7.11
CA ILE A 86 15.51 -8.61 -7.20
C ILE A 86 15.81 -7.90 -5.87
N VAL A 87 14.88 -7.08 -5.39
CA VAL A 87 15.05 -6.30 -4.16
C VAL A 87 15.18 -7.21 -2.93
N MET A 88 14.39 -8.28 -2.85
CA MET A 88 14.53 -9.26 -1.77
C MET A 88 15.95 -9.85 -1.70
N LYS A 89 16.53 -10.20 -2.84
CA LYS A 89 17.90 -10.73 -2.93
C LYS A 89 18.93 -9.66 -2.53
N GLU A 90 18.86 -8.47 -3.13
CA GLU A 90 19.80 -7.37 -2.89
C GLU A 90 19.77 -6.87 -1.45
N LYS A 91 18.58 -6.71 -0.89
CA LYS A 91 18.38 -6.20 0.47
C LYS A 91 18.31 -7.30 1.53
N ARG A 92 18.48 -8.56 1.15
CA ARG A 92 18.40 -9.73 2.02
C ARG A 92 17.11 -9.74 2.84
N CYS A 93 15.96 -9.58 2.15
CA CYS A 93 14.65 -9.63 2.79
C CYS A 93 14.16 -11.07 2.91
N ASP A 94 13.61 -11.41 4.08
CA ASP A 94 13.10 -12.75 4.41
C ASP A 94 11.63 -12.89 4.03
N TYR A 95 10.89 -11.78 4.15
CA TYR A 95 9.44 -11.68 3.97
C TYR A 95 9.05 -10.51 3.07
N VAL A 96 7.84 -10.59 2.54
CA VAL A 96 7.18 -9.51 1.77
C VAL A 96 5.89 -9.13 2.49
N PHE A 97 5.69 -7.85 2.78
CA PHE A 97 4.40 -7.33 3.23
C PHE A 97 3.73 -6.57 2.08
N VAL A 98 2.49 -6.94 1.74
CA VAL A 98 1.73 -6.26 0.69
C VAL A 98 0.55 -5.47 1.24
N ALA A 99 0.45 -4.23 0.81
CA ALA A 99 -0.73 -3.38 0.92
C ALA A 99 -1.40 -3.26 -0.45
N THR A 100 -2.56 -3.88 -0.59
CA THR A 100 -3.38 -3.83 -1.82
C THR A 100 -4.85 -3.98 -1.48
N GLU A 101 -5.71 -3.28 -2.20
CA GLU A 101 -7.16 -3.44 -2.17
C GLU A 101 -7.67 -4.47 -3.20
N ASP A 102 -6.78 -4.97 -4.05
CA ASP A 102 -7.10 -5.87 -5.14
C ASP A 102 -6.93 -7.33 -4.74
N GLN A 103 -7.97 -8.13 -4.97
CA GLN A 103 -7.98 -9.56 -4.65
C GLN A 103 -7.11 -10.38 -5.60
N ASP A 104 -7.09 -10.03 -6.89
CA ASP A 104 -6.35 -10.78 -7.90
C ASP A 104 -4.84 -10.55 -7.75
N ILE A 105 -4.43 -9.33 -7.42
CA ILE A 105 -3.04 -9.00 -7.06
C ILE A 105 -2.62 -9.81 -5.84
N LEU A 106 -3.44 -9.83 -4.78
CA LEU A 106 -3.11 -10.62 -3.59
C LEU A 106 -2.99 -12.11 -3.91
N ALA A 107 -3.87 -12.66 -4.75
CA ALA A 107 -3.82 -14.07 -5.15
C ALA A 107 -2.52 -14.40 -5.91
N ALA A 108 -2.10 -13.56 -6.84
CA ALA A 108 -0.84 -13.72 -7.57
C ALA A 108 0.37 -13.68 -6.65
N LEU A 109 0.41 -12.72 -5.70
CA LEU A 109 1.49 -12.62 -4.73
C LEU A 109 1.52 -13.79 -3.73
N LYS A 110 0.34 -14.35 -3.36
CA LYS A 110 0.27 -15.58 -2.56
C LYS A 110 0.87 -16.79 -3.28
N THR A 111 0.56 -16.93 -4.56
CA THR A 111 1.12 -18.00 -5.39
C THR A 111 2.63 -17.90 -5.47
N GLU A 112 3.16 -16.67 -5.60
CA GLU A 112 4.59 -16.43 -5.75
C GLU A 112 5.39 -16.61 -4.46
N PHE A 113 4.93 -15.95 -3.37
CA PHE A 113 5.72 -15.85 -2.13
C PHE A 113 5.27 -16.82 -1.03
N GLY A 114 4.12 -17.46 -1.19
CA GLY A 114 3.61 -18.48 -0.25
C GLY A 114 3.61 -18.00 1.21
N ASN A 115 4.29 -18.73 2.08
CA ASN A 115 4.41 -18.45 3.51
C ASN A 115 5.30 -17.25 3.87
N LYS A 116 6.02 -16.70 2.89
CA LYS A 116 6.79 -15.47 3.05
C LYS A 116 5.96 -14.20 2.83
N LEU A 117 4.71 -14.33 2.34
CA LEU A 117 3.82 -13.19 2.14
C LEU A 117 3.07 -12.83 3.41
N LEU A 118 3.18 -11.59 3.82
CA LEU A 118 2.46 -10.97 4.93
C LEU A 118 1.42 -9.99 4.37
N TYR A 119 0.21 -10.01 4.89
CA TYR A 119 -0.86 -9.12 4.47
C TYR A 119 -1.91 -8.97 5.57
N LEU A 120 -2.62 -7.84 5.59
CA LEU A 120 -3.77 -7.66 6.48
C LEU A 120 -4.97 -8.45 5.96
N ASN A 121 -5.71 -9.06 6.88
CA ASN A 121 -7.00 -9.67 6.56
C ASN A 121 -8.08 -8.59 6.46
N GLN A 122 -8.12 -7.94 5.31
CA GLN A 122 -9.06 -6.87 4.98
C GLN A 122 -9.94 -7.26 3.79
N ARG A 123 -11.06 -6.57 3.63
CA ARG A 123 -11.92 -6.73 2.46
C ARG A 123 -11.20 -6.25 1.21
N ARG A 124 -11.31 -7.04 0.15
CA ARG A 124 -10.72 -6.75 -1.17
C ARG A 124 -11.77 -6.94 -2.25
N TYR A 125 -11.49 -6.35 -3.38
CA TYR A 125 -12.36 -6.35 -4.55
C TYR A 125 -11.58 -6.85 -5.76
N SER A 126 -12.26 -7.55 -6.68
CA SER A 126 -11.63 -8.00 -7.92
C SER A 126 -11.79 -6.92 -8.98
N SER A 127 -10.74 -6.68 -9.75
CA SER A 127 -10.81 -5.83 -10.94
C SER A 127 -11.74 -6.41 -12.01
N LYS A 128 -11.96 -7.73 -12.02
CA LYS A 128 -12.85 -8.41 -12.95
C LYS A 128 -14.33 -8.11 -12.69
N ASP A 129 -14.67 -7.74 -11.46
CA ASP A 129 -16.04 -7.41 -11.05
C ASP A 129 -16.37 -5.92 -11.22
N MET A 130 -15.43 -5.13 -11.77
CA MET A 130 -15.58 -3.70 -11.95
C MET A 130 -15.87 -3.32 -13.39
N CYS A 131 -16.77 -2.33 -13.58
CA CYS A 131 -17.00 -1.70 -14.87
C CYS A 131 -15.94 -0.63 -15.16
N SER A 132 -15.71 -0.34 -16.45
CA SER A 132 -14.66 0.59 -16.90
C SER A 132 -14.86 2.05 -16.46
N ASP A 133 -16.06 2.43 -16.09
CA ASP A 133 -16.45 3.77 -15.66
C ASP A 133 -16.70 3.86 -14.14
N GLN A 134 -16.47 2.77 -13.41
CA GLN A 134 -16.80 2.64 -12.00
C GLN A 134 -15.56 2.85 -11.12
N LEU A 135 -15.68 3.74 -10.14
CA LEU A 135 -14.66 3.93 -9.12
C LEU A 135 -14.83 2.93 -7.97
N LEU A 136 -13.72 2.50 -7.38
CA LEU A 136 -13.73 1.60 -6.23
C LEU A 136 -14.55 2.19 -5.05
N ALA A 137 -14.56 3.51 -4.87
CA ALA A 137 -15.37 4.17 -3.85
C ALA A 137 -16.87 3.87 -4.03
N GLN A 138 -17.38 3.92 -5.26
CA GLN A 138 -18.78 3.63 -5.58
C GLN A 138 -19.13 2.14 -5.35
N VAL A 139 -18.19 1.23 -5.64
CA VAL A 139 -18.36 -0.20 -5.35
C VAL A 139 -18.44 -0.41 -3.83
N LYS A 140 -17.57 0.24 -3.08
CA LYS A 140 -17.55 0.18 -1.62
C LYS A 140 -18.81 0.73 -0.97
N GLU A 141 -19.42 1.79 -1.51
CA GLU A 141 -20.68 2.36 -1.01
C GLU A 141 -21.86 1.41 -1.16
N LYS A 142 -21.88 0.62 -2.24
CA LYS A 142 -22.94 -0.37 -2.51
C LYS A 142 -22.77 -1.67 -1.75
N ASP A 143 -21.63 -1.90 -1.13
CA ASP A 143 -21.32 -3.11 -0.41
C ASP A 143 -21.93 -3.11 1.00
N SER A 144 -23.09 -3.71 1.15
CA SER A 144 -23.84 -3.79 2.42
C SER A 144 -23.11 -4.56 3.54
N LYS A 145 -22.08 -5.35 3.20
CA LYS A 145 -21.29 -6.11 4.18
C LYS A 145 -20.02 -5.36 4.61
N ARG A 146 -19.85 -4.13 4.13
CA ARG A 146 -18.71 -3.29 4.45
C ARG A 146 -18.84 -2.72 5.86
N ASP A 147 -17.74 -2.70 6.60
CA ASP A 147 -17.55 -1.91 7.81
C ASP A 147 -16.59 -0.74 7.51
N PRO A 148 -17.10 0.49 7.32
CA PRO A 148 -16.28 1.64 6.98
C PRO A 148 -15.22 1.98 8.03
N ILE A 149 -15.51 1.74 9.31
CA ILE A 149 -14.57 2.02 10.42
C ILE A 149 -13.43 1.03 10.36
N LYS A 150 -13.75 -0.26 10.20
CA LYS A 150 -12.74 -1.30 10.05
C LYS A 150 -11.88 -1.08 8.81
N ASP A 151 -12.48 -0.71 7.68
CA ASP A 151 -11.75 -0.39 6.44
C ASP A 151 -10.75 0.76 6.65
N ALA A 152 -11.16 1.82 7.35
CA ALA A 152 -10.28 2.94 7.66
C ALA A 152 -9.12 2.54 8.58
N LEU A 153 -9.40 1.72 9.59
CA LEU A 153 -8.38 1.18 10.50
C LEU A 153 -7.40 0.26 9.76
N ASP A 154 -7.90 -0.64 8.90
CA ASP A 154 -7.07 -1.55 8.10
C ASP A 154 -6.19 -0.76 7.11
N TYR A 155 -6.75 0.27 6.45
CA TYR A 155 -5.99 1.14 5.54
C TYR A 155 -4.87 1.86 6.27
N TYR A 156 -5.17 2.45 7.43
CA TYR A 156 -4.17 3.15 8.23
C TYR A 156 -3.09 2.19 8.77
N ALA A 157 -3.50 1.01 9.23
CA ALA A 157 -2.57 -0.03 9.65
C ALA A 157 -1.66 -0.49 8.49
N ALA A 158 -2.19 -0.65 7.27
CA ALA A 158 -1.41 -1.01 6.10
C ALA A 158 -0.32 0.02 5.80
N ILE A 159 -0.66 1.32 5.81
CA ILE A 159 0.31 2.40 5.61
C ILE A 159 1.37 2.38 6.71
N TYR A 160 0.95 2.23 7.97
CA TYR A 160 1.89 2.17 9.09
C TYR A 160 2.84 0.97 8.94
N LEU A 161 2.35 -0.21 8.62
CA LEU A 161 3.17 -1.41 8.46
C LEU A 161 4.16 -1.27 7.29
N LEU A 162 3.80 -0.59 6.22
CA LEU A 162 4.76 -0.25 5.15
C LEU A 162 5.94 0.58 5.67
N THR A 163 5.72 1.47 6.65
CA THR A 163 6.82 2.24 7.26
C THR A 163 7.75 1.41 8.14
N ARG A 164 7.32 0.20 8.51
CA ARG A 164 8.13 -0.75 9.32
C ARG A 164 8.96 -1.68 8.45
N CYS A 165 8.74 -1.68 7.14
CA CYS A 165 9.52 -2.47 6.20
C CYS A 165 10.92 -1.86 6.00
N CYS A 166 11.92 -2.72 5.74
CA CYS A 166 13.30 -2.27 5.57
C CYS A 166 13.56 -1.60 4.21
N CYS A 167 12.73 -1.89 3.23
CA CYS A 167 12.72 -1.30 1.90
C CYS A 167 11.32 -1.36 1.31
N PHE A 168 11.09 -0.65 0.20
CA PHE A 168 9.75 -0.42 -0.32
C PHE A 168 9.73 -0.41 -1.84
N ILE A 169 8.72 -1.07 -2.41
CA ILE A 169 8.34 -0.98 -3.83
C ILE A 169 6.94 -0.41 -3.89
N GLY A 170 6.74 0.64 -4.65
CA GLY A 170 5.43 1.23 -4.87
C GLY A 170 5.27 1.71 -6.29
N GLY A 171 4.11 1.45 -6.88
CA GLY A 171 3.69 2.11 -8.11
C GLY A 171 3.48 3.61 -7.86
N ARG A 172 3.62 4.42 -8.90
CA ARG A 172 3.25 5.83 -8.82
C ARG A 172 1.76 5.93 -8.51
N THR A 173 1.42 6.51 -7.38
CA THR A 173 0.04 6.76 -6.97
C THR A 173 -0.18 8.27 -6.95
N GLY A 174 -0.95 8.79 -7.89
CA GLY A 174 -1.23 10.22 -7.97
C GLY A 174 -0.82 10.84 -9.31
N GLY A 175 -1.56 11.85 -9.73
CA GLY A 175 -1.44 12.51 -11.04
C GLY A 175 -0.19 13.36 -11.20
N THR A 176 0.97 12.79 -11.01
CA THR A 176 2.24 13.46 -11.25
C THR A 176 2.90 12.85 -12.48
N LYS A 177 2.87 13.65 -13.56
CA LYS A 177 3.84 13.50 -14.62
C LYS A 177 5.16 14.05 -14.15
#